data_86ea89ff6854279ee2b64be5389beecf
#
_entry.id   86ea89ff6854279ee2b64be5389beecf
#
_cell.length_a   1.000
_cell.length_b   1.000
_cell.length_c   1.000
_cell.angle_alpha   90.00
_cell.angle_beta   90.00
_cell.angle_gamma   90.00
#
_symmetry.space_group_name_H-M   'P 1'
#
loop_
_entity.id
_entity.type
_entity.pdbx_description
1 polymer ?
#
loop_
_entity_poly.entity_id
_entity_poly.type
_entity_poly.pdbx_seq_one_letter_code
_entity_poly.pdbx_strand_id
1 'polypeptide(L)'
;MSKAYFIGAGPGDPELLTVKGRRLLDSADVVIYAGSLVNPEILKGINAEVYNSASMTLDEITGIILKSVESGKKVARLHTGDTSFYSAISEQIEKLRELNIEYEVIPGVSSAMAGAAILGQELTIPEISQTVIFTRLEGKTPVPETEKLSKLAKHKATMVIFLSAGMIEKVKGELLQGYSENTPVVIIEKATWKEQKVVRGQLKDIVNLVKDSGIKKTALIYVGESLRASSESLGKESKLYHKDFKHGYRK
;
A
#
# COMPACT_ATOMS: atom_id res chain seq x y z
N MET A 1 -29.83 -3.41 8.72
CA MET A 1 -29.66 -1.96 8.71
C MET A 1 -28.67 -1.59 7.62
N SER A 2 -28.91 -0.52 6.90
CA SER A 2 -27.98 0.02 5.90
C SER A 2 -26.81 0.67 6.61
N LYS A 3 -25.57 0.43 6.13
CA LYS A 3 -24.36 1.02 6.67
C LYS A 3 -23.33 1.24 5.57
N ALA A 4 -22.29 2.01 5.86
CA ALA A 4 -21.17 2.22 4.96
C ALA A 4 -20.05 1.18 5.20
N TYR A 5 -19.51 0.62 4.14
CA TYR A 5 -18.38 -0.31 4.18
C TYR A 5 -17.15 0.34 3.55
N PHE A 6 -16.12 0.60 4.35
CA PHE A 6 -14.81 1.00 3.85
C PHE A 6 -14.04 -0.25 3.46
N ILE A 7 -13.80 -0.44 2.18
CA ILE A 7 -13.24 -1.69 1.66
C ILE A 7 -11.87 -1.41 1.04
N GLY A 8 -10.84 -2.11 1.51
CA GLY A 8 -9.54 -2.16 0.84
C GLY A 8 -9.68 -2.91 -0.48
N ALA A 9 -9.50 -2.18 -1.59
CA ALA A 9 -9.70 -2.69 -2.95
C ALA A 9 -8.51 -3.51 -3.49
N GLY A 10 -7.50 -3.75 -2.64
CA GLY A 10 -6.30 -4.43 -3.08
C GLY A 10 -5.38 -3.56 -3.96
N PRO A 11 -4.25 -4.11 -4.42
CA PRO A 11 -3.22 -3.36 -5.12
C PRO A 11 -3.55 -3.07 -6.60
N GLY A 12 -4.46 -3.86 -7.19
CA GLY A 12 -4.83 -3.68 -8.60
C GLY A 12 -5.53 -4.87 -9.22
N ASP A 13 -5.05 -6.08 -9.00
CA ASP A 13 -5.68 -7.31 -9.44
C ASP A 13 -7.02 -7.52 -8.71
N PRO A 14 -8.15 -7.67 -9.43
CA PRO A 14 -9.45 -7.96 -8.83
C PRO A 14 -9.49 -9.23 -7.96
N GLU A 15 -8.65 -10.22 -8.24
CA GLU A 15 -8.57 -11.46 -7.45
C GLU A 15 -7.90 -11.27 -6.09
N LEU A 16 -7.23 -10.13 -5.88
CA LEU A 16 -6.64 -9.75 -4.59
C LEU A 16 -7.57 -8.94 -3.69
N LEU A 17 -8.83 -8.79 -4.10
CA LEU A 17 -9.87 -8.33 -3.20
C LEU A 17 -10.16 -9.44 -2.18
N THR A 18 -10.31 -9.08 -0.91
CA THR A 18 -10.68 -10.10 0.09
C THR A 18 -12.06 -10.68 -0.23
N VAL A 19 -12.30 -11.95 0.10
CA VAL A 19 -13.60 -12.61 -0.13
C VAL A 19 -14.74 -11.80 0.50
N LYS A 20 -14.53 -11.25 1.71
CA LYS A 20 -15.51 -10.39 2.37
C LYS A 20 -15.70 -9.08 1.62
N GLY A 21 -14.61 -8.45 1.17
CA GLY A 21 -14.65 -7.22 0.38
C GLY A 21 -15.43 -7.41 -0.93
N ARG A 22 -15.16 -8.48 -1.67
CA ARG A 22 -15.87 -8.82 -2.92
C ARG A 22 -17.37 -9.01 -2.69
N ARG A 23 -17.74 -9.83 -1.71
CA ARG A 23 -19.15 -10.08 -1.38
C ARG A 23 -19.92 -8.80 -1.00
N LEU A 24 -19.28 -7.91 -0.22
CA LEU A 24 -19.91 -6.64 0.17
C LEU A 24 -20.03 -5.68 -1.01
N LEU A 25 -19.02 -5.63 -1.87
CA LEU A 25 -19.01 -4.83 -3.07
C LEU A 25 -20.11 -5.28 -4.05
N ASP A 26 -20.25 -6.60 -4.28
CA ASP A 26 -21.30 -7.18 -5.14
C ASP A 26 -22.72 -6.90 -4.65
N SER A 27 -22.90 -6.77 -3.34
CA SER A 27 -24.21 -6.50 -2.72
C SER A 27 -24.46 -5.02 -2.43
N ALA A 28 -23.56 -4.12 -2.82
CA ALA A 28 -23.71 -2.69 -2.61
C ALA A 28 -24.70 -2.08 -3.61
N ASP A 29 -25.50 -1.12 -3.13
CA ASP A 29 -26.40 -0.31 -3.96
C ASP A 29 -25.67 0.93 -4.50
N VAL A 30 -24.67 1.41 -3.76
CA VAL A 30 -23.84 2.57 -4.11
C VAL A 30 -22.38 2.23 -3.89
N VAL A 31 -21.53 2.56 -4.87
CA VAL A 31 -20.08 2.42 -4.81
C VAL A 31 -19.41 3.77 -4.98
N ILE A 32 -18.54 4.14 -4.06
CA ILE A 32 -17.71 5.34 -4.16
C ILE A 32 -16.25 4.87 -4.21
N TYR A 33 -15.49 5.26 -5.24
CA TYR A 33 -14.10 4.81 -5.40
C TYR A 33 -13.15 5.94 -5.76
N ALA A 34 -11.87 5.82 -5.37
CA ALA A 34 -10.82 6.77 -5.71
C ALA A 34 -10.29 6.47 -7.13
N GLY A 35 -10.90 7.08 -8.15
CA GLY A 35 -10.71 6.73 -9.56
C GLY A 35 -9.31 6.86 -10.13
N SER A 36 -8.39 7.53 -9.42
CA SER A 36 -6.98 7.62 -9.85
C SER A 36 -6.11 6.47 -9.34
N LEU A 37 -6.59 5.68 -8.37
CA LEU A 37 -5.79 4.71 -7.62
C LEU A 37 -6.41 3.32 -7.57
N VAL A 38 -7.73 3.19 -7.69
CA VAL A 38 -8.44 1.90 -7.73
C VAL A 38 -8.56 1.44 -9.18
N ASN A 39 -8.16 0.19 -9.45
CA ASN A 39 -8.28 -0.38 -10.79
C ASN A 39 -9.77 -0.51 -11.19
N PRO A 40 -10.21 0.09 -12.30
CA PRO A 40 -11.60 -0.01 -12.76
C PRO A 40 -12.08 -1.44 -13.05
N GLU A 41 -11.17 -2.38 -13.31
CA GLU A 41 -11.50 -3.79 -13.51
C GLU A 41 -12.27 -4.38 -12.31
N ILE A 42 -12.03 -3.88 -11.10
CA ILE A 42 -12.72 -4.28 -9.86
C ILE A 42 -14.23 -4.00 -9.92
N LEU A 43 -14.62 -2.98 -10.70
CA LEU A 43 -16.01 -2.56 -10.85
C LEU A 43 -16.78 -3.30 -11.94
N LYS A 44 -16.12 -4.17 -12.70
CA LYS A 44 -16.80 -4.97 -13.74
C LYS A 44 -17.85 -5.89 -13.14
N GLY A 45 -19.03 -5.87 -13.72
CA GLY A 45 -20.17 -6.69 -13.29
C GLY A 45 -20.90 -6.20 -12.04
N ILE A 46 -20.52 -5.05 -11.47
CA ILE A 46 -21.22 -4.42 -10.35
C ILE A 46 -22.52 -3.80 -10.84
N ASN A 47 -23.61 -4.12 -10.16
CA ASN A 47 -24.92 -3.51 -10.41
C ASN A 47 -25.25 -2.48 -9.30
N ALA A 48 -24.50 -1.40 -9.28
CA ALA A 48 -24.63 -0.33 -8.29
C ALA A 48 -24.48 1.04 -8.94
N GLU A 49 -24.98 2.06 -8.28
CA GLU A 49 -24.71 3.45 -8.64
C GLU A 49 -23.25 3.78 -8.27
N VAL A 50 -22.42 4.20 -9.24
CA VAL A 50 -20.96 4.33 -9.07
C VAL A 50 -20.55 5.79 -9.12
N TYR A 51 -19.83 6.25 -8.07
CA TYR A 51 -19.26 7.58 -7.95
C TYR A 51 -17.72 7.54 -7.94
N ASN A 52 -17.12 8.36 -8.80
CA ASN A 52 -15.68 8.58 -8.78
C ASN A 52 -15.35 9.79 -7.89
N SER A 53 -14.68 9.54 -6.77
CA SER A 53 -14.36 10.58 -5.79
C SER A 53 -13.06 11.33 -6.05
N ALA A 54 -12.41 11.18 -7.21
CA ALA A 54 -11.13 11.79 -7.49
C ALA A 54 -11.15 13.35 -7.46
N SER A 55 -12.31 13.96 -7.69
CA SER A 55 -12.53 15.41 -7.65
C SER A 55 -13.47 15.86 -6.54
N MET A 56 -13.89 14.96 -5.66
CA MET A 56 -14.85 15.25 -4.60
C MET A 56 -14.17 15.71 -3.31
N THR A 57 -14.83 16.60 -2.62
CA THR A 57 -14.50 17.01 -1.25
C THR A 57 -14.98 15.97 -0.24
N LEU A 58 -14.51 16.07 1.01
CA LEU A 58 -14.98 15.22 2.11
C LEU A 58 -16.49 15.34 2.32
N ASP A 59 -17.03 16.56 2.29
CA ASP A 59 -18.46 16.81 2.52
C ASP A 59 -19.33 16.24 1.38
N GLU A 60 -18.87 16.31 0.13
CA GLU A 60 -19.59 15.67 -1.00
C GLU A 60 -19.61 14.15 -0.85
N ILE A 61 -18.48 13.51 -0.48
CA ILE A 61 -18.41 12.07 -0.25
C ILE A 61 -19.34 11.65 0.89
N THR A 62 -19.25 12.32 2.03
CA THR A 62 -20.06 12.00 3.21
C THR A 62 -21.54 12.30 2.99
N GLY A 63 -21.87 13.33 2.21
CA GLY A 63 -23.24 13.64 1.80
C GLY A 63 -23.88 12.53 0.94
N ILE A 64 -23.11 11.94 0.01
CA ILE A 64 -23.58 10.78 -0.78
C ILE A 64 -23.82 9.58 0.15
N ILE A 65 -22.89 9.33 1.09
CA ILE A 65 -23.04 8.22 2.05
C ILE A 65 -24.29 8.41 2.89
N LEU A 66 -24.47 9.60 3.49
CA LEU A 66 -25.62 9.94 4.33
C LEU A 66 -26.94 9.70 3.59
N LYS A 67 -27.11 10.35 2.44
CA LYS A 67 -28.33 10.25 1.62
C LYS A 67 -28.64 8.80 1.22
N SER A 68 -27.60 8.02 0.91
CA SER A 68 -27.76 6.61 0.53
C SER A 68 -28.22 5.76 1.71
N VAL A 69 -27.57 5.91 2.88
CA VAL A 69 -27.89 5.15 4.09
C VAL A 69 -29.30 5.50 4.61
N GLU A 70 -29.69 6.76 4.60
CA GLU A 70 -31.05 7.21 4.96
C GLU A 70 -32.11 6.61 4.02
N SER A 71 -31.79 6.39 2.76
CA SER A 71 -32.62 5.72 1.77
C SER A 71 -32.60 4.19 1.88
N GLY A 72 -32.00 3.63 2.91
CA GLY A 72 -31.92 2.18 3.12
C GLY A 72 -30.87 1.45 2.28
N LYS A 73 -30.03 2.16 1.53
CA LYS A 73 -29.02 1.61 0.61
C LYS A 73 -27.75 1.21 1.34
N LYS A 74 -27.06 0.16 0.86
CA LYS A 74 -25.71 -0.24 1.26
C LYS A 74 -24.69 0.53 0.45
N VAL A 75 -23.70 1.12 1.12
CA VAL A 75 -22.63 1.89 0.47
C VAL A 75 -21.30 1.17 0.60
N ALA A 76 -20.60 0.93 -0.51
CA ALA A 76 -19.22 0.48 -0.55
C ALA A 76 -18.30 1.66 -0.90
N ARG A 77 -17.40 2.02 0.03
CA ARG A 77 -16.34 3.01 -0.18
C ARG A 77 -15.02 2.30 -0.42
N LEU A 78 -14.54 2.29 -1.66
CA LEU A 78 -13.31 1.60 -2.05
C LEU A 78 -12.10 2.48 -1.87
N HIS A 79 -11.08 1.94 -1.23
CA HIS A 79 -9.75 2.52 -1.06
C HIS A 79 -8.69 1.62 -1.69
N THR A 80 -7.68 2.19 -2.35
CA THR A 80 -6.60 1.39 -2.94
C THR A 80 -5.80 0.66 -1.88
N GLY A 81 -5.35 -0.54 -2.19
CA GLY A 81 -4.56 -1.36 -1.28
C GLY A 81 -5.32 -1.76 -0.03
N ASP A 82 -4.74 -1.46 1.12
CA ASP A 82 -5.35 -1.60 2.45
C ASP A 82 -5.78 -0.23 2.99
N THR A 83 -6.88 -0.21 3.72
CA THR A 83 -7.44 1.01 4.30
C THR A 83 -6.58 1.64 5.40
N SER A 84 -5.62 0.91 5.96
CA SER A 84 -4.78 1.36 7.07
C SER A 84 -3.60 2.24 6.63
N PHE A 85 -3.27 2.29 5.31
CA PHE A 85 -2.11 3.01 4.80
C PHE A 85 -2.50 4.15 3.86
N TYR A 86 -2.29 5.40 4.29
CA TYR A 86 -2.45 6.63 3.49
C TYR A 86 -3.81 6.77 2.79
N SER A 87 -4.86 6.23 3.38
CA SER A 87 -6.21 6.14 2.78
C SER A 87 -7.13 7.29 3.17
N ALA A 88 -6.72 8.16 4.10
CA ALA A 88 -7.52 9.27 4.60
C ALA A 88 -8.95 8.85 5.03
N ILE A 89 -9.05 7.69 5.72
CA ILE A 89 -10.36 7.21 6.20
C ILE A 89 -10.74 7.80 7.56
N SER A 90 -9.75 8.29 8.34
CA SER A 90 -10.00 8.76 9.71
C SER A 90 -10.99 9.91 9.74
N GLU A 91 -10.80 10.91 8.88
CA GLU A 91 -11.69 12.07 8.77
C GLU A 91 -13.06 11.68 8.18
N GLN A 92 -13.13 10.69 7.29
CA GLN A 92 -14.40 10.18 6.79
C GLN A 92 -15.17 9.45 7.91
N ILE A 93 -14.49 8.61 8.70
CA ILE A 93 -15.08 7.90 9.84
C ILE A 93 -15.55 8.88 10.92
N GLU A 94 -14.78 9.93 11.20
CA GLU A 94 -15.16 10.97 12.15
C GLU A 94 -16.48 11.63 11.75
N LYS A 95 -16.60 12.03 10.48
CA LYS A 95 -17.85 12.58 9.91
C LYS A 95 -19.02 11.62 10.02
N LEU A 96 -18.82 10.32 9.73
CA LEU A 96 -19.89 9.34 9.85
C LEU A 96 -20.36 9.15 11.31
N ARG A 97 -19.42 9.24 12.28
CA ARG A 97 -19.76 9.21 13.71
C ARG A 97 -20.58 10.42 14.13
N GLU A 98 -20.19 11.63 13.69
CA GLU A 98 -20.96 12.86 13.93
C GLU A 98 -22.40 12.74 13.39
N LEU A 99 -22.56 12.07 12.26
CA LEU A 99 -23.86 11.85 11.60
C LEU A 99 -24.60 10.60 12.11
N ASN A 100 -24.06 9.88 13.11
CA ASN A 100 -24.60 8.62 13.64
C ASN A 100 -24.82 7.53 12.55
N ILE A 101 -23.95 7.50 11.53
CA ILE A 101 -23.98 6.49 10.47
C ILE A 101 -23.12 5.29 10.89
N GLU A 102 -23.72 4.10 10.88
CA GLU A 102 -22.98 2.86 11.10
C GLU A 102 -22.02 2.57 9.94
N TYR A 103 -20.82 2.12 10.27
CA TYR A 103 -19.81 1.73 9.28
C TYR A 103 -19.06 0.48 9.70
N GLU A 104 -18.42 -0.14 8.73
CA GLU A 104 -17.49 -1.26 8.93
C GLU A 104 -16.28 -1.11 8.03
N VAL A 105 -15.08 -1.37 8.58
CA VAL A 105 -13.82 -1.32 7.82
C VAL A 105 -13.39 -2.73 7.46
N ILE A 106 -13.16 -2.97 6.19
CA ILE A 106 -12.77 -4.27 5.63
C ILE A 106 -11.33 -4.15 5.13
N PRO A 107 -10.39 -4.95 5.65
CA PRO A 107 -9.00 -4.89 5.22
C PRO A 107 -8.83 -5.28 3.75
N GLY A 108 -7.75 -4.84 3.16
CA GLY A 108 -7.33 -5.19 1.81
C GLY A 108 -5.88 -5.66 1.76
N VAL A 109 -5.44 -6.12 0.60
CA VAL A 109 -4.03 -6.44 0.35
C VAL A 109 -3.28 -5.15 0.02
N SER A 110 -2.37 -4.72 0.89
CA SER A 110 -1.52 -3.56 0.61
C SER A 110 -0.63 -3.79 -0.61
N SER A 111 -0.43 -2.75 -1.41
CA SER A 111 0.54 -2.77 -2.52
C SER A 111 1.96 -3.10 -2.05
N ALA A 112 2.32 -2.80 -0.79
CA ALA A 112 3.61 -3.18 -0.21
C ALA A 112 3.77 -4.70 -0.08
N MET A 113 2.72 -5.40 0.34
CA MET A 113 2.76 -6.88 0.43
C MET A 113 2.68 -7.51 -0.97
N ALA A 114 1.84 -6.97 -1.84
CA ALA A 114 1.76 -7.43 -3.22
C ALA A 114 3.09 -7.26 -3.96
N GLY A 115 3.79 -6.14 -3.75
CA GLY A 115 5.11 -5.94 -4.34
C GLY A 115 6.14 -6.93 -3.82
N ALA A 116 6.15 -7.25 -2.51
CA ALA A 116 7.01 -8.29 -1.97
C ALA A 116 6.73 -9.66 -2.61
N ALA A 117 5.46 -10.00 -2.81
CA ALA A 117 5.05 -11.24 -3.50
C ALA A 117 5.49 -11.25 -4.98
N ILE A 118 5.36 -10.14 -5.71
CA ILE A 118 5.87 -9.99 -7.09
C ILE A 118 7.39 -10.23 -7.15
N LEU A 119 8.12 -9.81 -6.12
CA LEU A 119 9.56 -10.01 -6.04
C LEU A 119 9.94 -11.43 -5.61
N GLY A 120 9.00 -12.24 -5.13
CA GLY A 120 9.28 -13.52 -4.47
C GLY A 120 10.13 -13.31 -3.22
N GLN A 121 9.88 -12.21 -2.49
CA GLN A 121 10.78 -11.70 -1.47
C GLN A 121 10.12 -11.68 -0.10
N GLU A 122 10.75 -12.32 0.89
CA GLU A 122 10.51 -12.02 2.29
C GLU A 122 11.25 -10.72 2.67
N LEU A 123 10.55 -9.80 3.31
CA LEU A 123 11.12 -8.50 3.70
C LEU A 123 11.92 -8.56 5.01
N THR A 124 11.74 -9.64 5.78
CA THR A 124 12.38 -9.87 7.07
C THR A 124 13.32 -11.07 7.01
N ILE A 125 14.59 -10.84 6.67
CA ILE A 125 15.59 -11.90 6.56
C ILE A 125 16.39 -11.99 7.86
N PRO A 126 16.52 -13.20 8.47
CA PRO A 126 17.33 -13.40 9.66
C PRO A 126 18.75 -12.81 9.53
N GLU A 127 19.22 -12.13 10.56
CA GLU A 127 20.55 -11.48 10.65
C GLU A 127 20.82 -10.36 9.61
N ILE A 128 19.89 -10.09 8.69
CA ILE A 128 19.99 -9.00 7.71
C ILE A 128 19.06 -7.84 8.11
N SER A 129 17.77 -8.09 8.19
CA SER A 129 16.78 -7.12 8.65
C SER A 129 15.55 -7.84 9.19
N GLN A 130 15.16 -7.54 10.41
CA GLN A 130 13.95 -8.06 11.06
C GLN A 130 12.87 -6.99 11.23
N THR A 131 13.12 -5.81 10.68
CA THR A 131 12.24 -4.65 10.74
C THR A 131 11.89 -4.18 9.34
N VAL A 132 10.60 -3.91 9.12
CA VAL A 132 10.11 -3.26 7.90
C VAL A 132 9.50 -1.92 8.27
N ILE A 133 9.98 -0.86 7.64
CA ILE A 133 9.47 0.49 7.82
C ILE A 133 8.63 0.88 6.61
N PHE A 134 7.33 1.11 6.82
CA PHE A 134 6.44 1.71 5.83
C PHE A 134 6.40 3.21 6.07
N THR A 135 6.80 3.98 5.07
CA THR A 135 6.92 5.43 5.20
C THR A 135 6.64 6.13 3.87
N ARG A 136 6.71 7.45 3.88
CA ARG A 136 6.71 8.30 2.71
C ARG A 136 7.68 9.46 2.89
N LEU A 137 8.12 10.04 1.80
CA LEU A 137 8.82 11.33 1.85
C LEU A 137 7.82 12.45 2.13
N GLU A 138 8.26 13.46 2.85
CA GLU A 138 7.55 14.71 3.00
C GLU A 138 7.33 15.37 1.63
N GLY A 139 6.08 15.68 1.33
CA GLY A 139 5.65 16.34 0.11
C GLY A 139 4.85 17.61 0.40
N LYS A 140 3.66 17.73 -0.21
CA LYS A 140 2.72 18.83 0.09
C LYS A 140 2.18 18.77 1.53
N THR A 141 2.13 17.55 2.11
CA THR A 141 1.76 17.35 3.51
C THR A 141 3.01 17.02 4.31
N PRO A 142 3.17 17.58 5.52
CA PRO A 142 4.35 17.37 6.35
C PRO A 142 4.42 15.93 6.87
N VAL A 143 5.60 15.54 7.35
CA VAL A 143 5.82 14.38 8.23
C VAL A 143 6.40 14.88 9.56
N PRO A 144 6.17 14.17 10.68
CA PRO A 144 6.81 14.52 11.94
C PRO A 144 8.34 14.57 11.82
N GLU A 145 8.98 15.48 12.53
CA GLU A 145 10.44 15.67 12.47
C GLU A 145 11.22 14.37 12.75
N THR A 146 10.68 13.54 13.66
CA THR A 146 11.27 12.25 14.03
C THR A 146 11.12 11.18 12.95
N GLU A 147 10.21 11.37 12.01
CA GLU A 147 9.88 10.42 10.93
C GLU A 147 10.44 10.86 9.56
N LYS A 148 11.29 11.88 9.53
CA LYS A 148 12.00 12.26 8.30
C LYS A 148 12.75 11.06 7.72
N LEU A 149 12.68 10.90 6.41
CA LEU A 149 13.26 9.76 5.71
C LEU A 149 14.76 9.58 6.02
N SER A 150 15.51 10.67 6.15
CA SER A 150 16.93 10.66 6.56
C SER A 150 17.17 10.09 7.97
N LYS A 151 16.22 10.30 8.89
CA LYS A 151 16.32 9.73 10.24
C LYS A 151 16.00 8.24 10.23
N LEU A 152 14.93 7.86 9.52
CA LEU A 152 14.54 6.46 9.37
C LEU A 152 15.60 5.65 8.63
N ALA A 153 16.25 6.23 7.63
CA ALA A 153 17.34 5.59 6.87
C ALA A 153 18.49 5.11 7.73
N LYS A 154 18.77 5.79 8.87
CA LYS A 154 19.85 5.40 9.81
C LYS A 154 19.63 4.03 10.45
N HIS A 155 18.39 3.54 10.50
CA HIS A 155 18.10 2.19 11.01
C HIS A 155 18.55 1.09 10.05
N LYS A 156 18.79 1.38 8.76
CA LYS A 156 19.20 0.41 7.72
C LYS A 156 18.25 -0.80 7.62
N ALA A 157 17.03 -0.65 8.10
CA ALA A 157 15.97 -1.64 8.01
C ALA A 157 15.50 -1.84 6.56
N THR A 158 14.73 -2.87 6.28
CA THR A 158 13.98 -2.91 5.02
C THR A 158 12.94 -1.80 5.00
N MET A 159 12.93 -0.95 3.98
CA MET A 159 11.94 0.13 3.87
C MET A 159 11.09 -0.03 2.62
N VAL A 160 9.81 0.32 2.73
CA VAL A 160 8.88 0.48 1.61
C VAL A 160 8.33 1.89 1.64
N ILE A 161 8.65 2.68 0.62
CA ILE A 161 8.37 4.11 0.57
C ILE A 161 7.22 4.35 -0.40
N PHE A 162 6.12 4.89 0.12
CA PHE A 162 4.90 5.22 -0.60
C PHE A 162 4.95 6.65 -1.15
N LEU A 163 4.12 6.97 -2.15
CA LEU A 163 3.80 8.32 -2.63
C LEU A 163 5.01 9.20 -2.99
N SER A 164 6.19 8.62 -3.25
CA SER A 164 7.44 9.37 -3.31
C SER A 164 8.21 9.24 -4.64
N ALA A 165 7.72 8.43 -5.59
CA ALA A 165 8.41 8.19 -6.86
C ALA A 165 8.61 9.48 -7.70
N GLY A 166 7.68 10.43 -7.64
CA GLY A 166 7.80 11.73 -8.30
C GLY A 166 8.85 12.67 -7.70
N MET A 167 9.44 12.31 -6.55
CA MET A 167 10.48 13.09 -5.84
C MET A 167 11.76 12.28 -5.67
N ILE A 168 12.09 11.44 -6.64
CA ILE A 168 13.12 10.41 -6.52
C ILE A 168 14.52 10.95 -6.21
N GLU A 169 14.87 12.14 -6.69
CA GLU A 169 16.15 12.80 -6.38
C GLU A 169 16.25 13.13 -4.88
N LYS A 170 15.18 13.67 -4.31
CA LYS A 170 15.09 13.95 -2.87
C LYS A 170 15.10 12.65 -2.06
N VAL A 171 14.36 11.63 -2.50
CA VAL A 171 14.37 10.29 -1.87
C VAL A 171 15.80 9.75 -1.81
N LYS A 172 16.56 9.79 -2.91
CA LYS A 172 17.96 9.35 -2.95
C LYS A 172 18.80 10.10 -1.92
N GLY A 173 18.72 11.42 -1.89
CA GLY A 173 19.52 12.26 -0.97
C GLY A 173 19.25 11.95 0.50
N GLU A 174 17.98 11.75 0.85
CA GLU A 174 17.57 11.39 2.22
C GLU A 174 18.05 9.97 2.60
N LEU A 175 17.91 9.01 1.70
CA LEU A 175 18.31 7.61 1.95
C LEU A 175 19.82 7.48 2.13
N LEU A 176 20.64 8.22 1.38
CA LEU A 176 22.10 8.21 1.50
C LEU A 176 22.60 8.72 2.86
N GLN A 177 21.76 9.31 3.70
CA GLN A 177 22.12 9.65 5.08
C GLN A 177 22.26 8.41 6.00
N GLY A 178 21.81 7.24 5.54
CA GLY A 178 21.88 5.99 6.31
C GLY A 178 22.32 4.78 5.50
N TYR A 179 21.83 4.64 4.27
CA TYR A 179 22.17 3.52 3.39
C TYR A 179 23.42 3.80 2.56
N SER A 180 24.10 2.72 2.15
CA SER A 180 25.19 2.76 1.18
C SER A 180 24.66 3.04 -0.23
N GLU A 181 25.49 3.65 -1.08
CA GLU A 181 25.20 3.83 -2.51
C GLU A 181 24.92 2.51 -3.24
N ASN A 182 25.50 1.40 -2.76
CA ASN A 182 25.34 0.07 -3.33
C ASN A 182 24.16 -0.72 -2.71
N THR A 183 23.41 -0.11 -1.78
CA THR A 183 22.20 -0.76 -1.20
C THR A 183 21.19 -1.05 -2.30
N PRO A 184 20.65 -2.28 -2.35
CA PRO A 184 19.63 -2.65 -3.34
C PRO A 184 18.38 -1.80 -3.23
N VAL A 185 17.82 -1.45 -4.39
CA VAL A 185 16.54 -0.78 -4.51
C VAL A 185 15.70 -1.46 -5.58
N VAL A 186 14.39 -1.50 -5.36
CA VAL A 186 13.42 -1.94 -6.34
C VAL A 186 12.27 -0.95 -6.40
N ILE A 187 11.86 -0.56 -7.60
CA ILE A 187 10.70 0.28 -7.82
C ILE A 187 9.64 -0.55 -8.53
N ILE A 188 8.42 -0.55 -8.00
CA ILE A 188 7.29 -1.25 -8.60
C ILE A 188 6.18 -0.22 -8.86
N GLU A 189 5.91 0.03 -10.15
CA GLU A 189 4.77 0.83 -10.59
C GLU A 189 3.58 -0.07 -10.83
N LYS A 190 2.39 0.35 -10.40
CA LYS A 190 1.12 -0.34 -10.61
C LYS A 190 1.19 -1.83 -10.27
N ALA A 191 1.65 -2.15 -9.06
CA ALA A 191 1.74 -3.53 -8.57
C ALA A 191 0.45 -4.31 -8.86
N THR A 192 0.56 -5.46 -9.52
CA THR A 192 -0.53 -6.37 -9.93
C THR A 192 -1.47 -5.87 -11.04
N TRP A 193 -1.25 -4.67 -11.58
CA TRP A 193 -1.97 -4.22 -12.77
C TRP A 193 -1.37 -4.84 -14.04
N LYS A 194 -2.12 -4.82 -15.14
CA LYS A 194 -1.62 -5.27 -16.47
C LYS A 194 -0.39 -4.48 -16.94
N GLU A 195 -0.32 -3.20 -16.58
CA GLU A 195 0.78 -2.29 -16.93
C GLU A 195 1.87 -2.24 -15.85
N GLN A 196 1.94 -3.23 -14.98
CA GLN A 196 2.97 -3.33 -13.94
C GLN A 196 4.37 -3.18 -14.53
N LYS A 197 5.22 -2.39 -13.87
CA LYS A 197 6.65 -2.32 -14.16
C LYS A 197 7.44 -2.61 -12.88
N VAL A 198 8.52 -3.35 -13.03
CA VAL A 198 9.49 -3.64 -11.96
C VAL A 198 10.86 -3.21 -12.42
N VAL A 199 11.49 -2.30 -11.69
CA VAL A 199 12.84 -1.80 -11.96
C VAL A 199 13.72 -2.11 -10.76
N ARG A 200 14.86 -2.77 -11.00
CA ARG A 200 15.83 -3.19 -9.97
C ARG A 200 17.16 -2.50 -10.17
N GLY A 201 17.87 -2.20 -9.11
CA GLY A 201 19.22 -1.65 -9.16
C GLY A 201 19.78 -1.30 -7.79
N GLN A 202 20.70 -0.34 -7.77
CA GLN A 202 21.33 0.15 -6.56
C GLN A 202 20.92 1.60 -6.28
N LEU A 203 21.03 2.02 -5.03
CA LEU A 203 20.61 3.36 -4.59
C LEU A 203 21.32 4.48 -5.38
N LYS A 204 22.59 4.29 -5.77
CA LYS A 204 23.32 5.25 -6.61
C LYS A 204 22.63 5.51 -7.95
N ASP A 205 21.96 4.51 -8.53
CA ASP A 205 21.39 4.54 -9.88
C ASP A 205 19.89 4.89 -9.88
N ILE A 206 19.23 4.97 -8.71
CA ILE A 206 17.77 5.03 -8.58
C ILE A 206 17.12 6.16 -9.40
N VAL A 207 17.79 7.30 -9.53
CA VAL A 207 17.27 8.47 -10.28
C VAL A 207 17.19 8.15 -11.78
N ASN A 208 18.26 7.57 -12.34
CA ASN A 208 18.29 7.19 -13.76
C ASN A 208 17.29 6.07 -14.04
N LEU A 209 17.23 5.05 -13.17
CA LEU A 209 16.29 3.94 -13.27
C LEU A 209 14.83 4.43 -13.36
N VAL A 210 14.45 5.40 -12.53
CA VAL A 210 13.11 5.98 -12.56
C VAL A 210 12.87 6.83 -13.81
N LYS A 211 13.86 7.64 -14.21
CA LYS A 211 13.77 8.48 -15.43
C LYS A 211 13.62 7.62 -16.69
N ASP A 212 14.48 6.61 -16.84
CA ASP A 212 14.51 5.75 -18.03
C ASP A 212 13.27 4.87 -18.16
N SER A 213 12.71 4.43 -17.01
CA SER A 213 11.45 3.65 -17.00
C SER A 213 10.19 4.49 -17.23
N GLY A 214 10.29 5.82 -17.12
CA GLY A 214 9.16 6.75 -17.22
C GLY A 214 8.20 6.72 -16.03
N ILE A 215 8.59 6.11 -14.90
CA ILE A 215 7.78 6.02 -13.68
C ILE A 215 7.63 7.40 -13.04
N LYS A 216 6.39 7.84 -12.80
CA LYS A 216 6.11 9.16 -12.19
C LYS A 216 5.24 9.09 -10.94
N LYS A 217 4.33 8.12 -10.87
CA LYS A 217 3.32 7.98 -9.81
C LYS A 217 2.88 6.52 -9.67
N THR A 218 2.03 6.24 -8.66
CA THR A 218 1.46 4.91 -8.41
C THR A 218 2.55 3.82 -8.31
N ALA A 219 3.65 4.17 -7.63
CA ALA A 219 4.79 3.29 -7.47
C ALA A 219 5.28 3.27 -6.03
N LEU A 220 5.83 2.12 -5.65
CA LEU A 220 6.51 1.89 -4.38
C LEU A 220 8.00 1.77 -4.61
N ILE A 221 8.78 2.26 -3.65
CA ILE A 221 10.23 2.14 -3.62
C ILE A 221 10.59 1.23 -2.46
N TYR A 222 11.21 0.09 -2.74
CA TYR A 222 11.78 -0.81 -1.75
C TYR A 222 13.27 -0.53 -1.64
N VAL A 223 13.82 -0.51 -0.45
CA VAL A 223 15.25 -0.34 -0.19
C VAL A 223 15.69 -1.18 1.01
N GLY A 224 16.84 -1.79 0.91
CA GLY A 224 17.46 -2.55 2.00
C GLY A 224 18.21 -3.79 1.53
N GLU A 225 19.11 -4.28 2.38
CA GLU A 225 19.96 -5.44 2.07
C GLU A 225 19.18 -6.75 1.93
N SER A 226 17.98 -6.84 2.57
CA SER A 226 17.08 -8.00 2.39
C SER A 226 16.71 -8.25 0.93
N LEU A 227 16.69 -7.21 0.09
CA LEU A 227 16.31 -7.33 -1.33
C LEU A 227 17.30 -8.14 -2.16
N ARG A 228 18.51 -8.41 -1.67
CA ARG A 228 19.48 -9.30 -2.34
C ARG A 228 19.00 -10.74 -2.39
N ALA A 229 18.21 -11.19 -1.43
CA ALA A 229 17.73 -12.57 -1.36
C ALA A 229 16.89 -13.01 -2.58
N SER A 230 16.34 -12.07 -3.35
CA SER A 230 15.64 -12.39 -4.60
C SER A 230 16.56 -12.68 -5.78
N SER A 231 17.86 -12.43 -5.66
CA SER A 231 18.84 -12.59 -6.74
C SER A 231 20.05 -13.44 -6.36
N GLU A 232 20.34 -13.60 -5.08
CA GLU A 232 21.50 -14.35 -4.57
C GLU A 232 21.18 -15.05 -3.24
N SER A 233 21.86 -16.15 -2.96
CA SER A 233 21.78 -16.78 -1.64
C SER A 233 22.53 -15.94 -0.63
N LEU A 234 21.88 -15.52 0.44
CA LEU A 234 22.51 -14.75 1.52
C LEU A 234 23.19 -15.64 2.56
N GLY A 235 23.09 -16.98 2.43
CA GLY A 235 23.64 -17.93 3.40
C GLY A 235 23.04 -17.78 4.80
N LYS A 236 21.85 -17.20 4.90
CA LYS A 236 21.12 -16.96 6.15
C LYS A 236 19.87 -17.82 6.19
N GLU A 237 19.78 -18.64 7.23
CA GLU A 237 18.66 -19.55 7.43
C GLU A 237 17.93 -19.23 8.73
N SER A 238 16.62 -19.38 8.70
CA SER A 238 15.83 -19.32 9.93
C SER A 238 16.15 -20.55 10.79
N LYS A 239 16.53 -20.31 12.03
CA LYS A 239 16.70 -21.41 13.02
C LYS A 239 15.43 -22.25 13.19
N LEU A 240 14.27 -21.74 12.80
CA LEU A 240 12.97 -22.44 12.88
C LEU A 240 13.00 -23.83 12.21
N TYR A 241 13.73 -23.96 11.08
CA TYR A 241 13.84 -25.21 10.35
C TYR A 241 15.03 -26.07 10.76
N HIS A 242 15.90 -25.59 11.64
CA HIS A 242 17.04 -26.36 12.13
C HIS A 242 16.55 -27.60 12.89
N LYS A 243 17.19 -28.76 12.67
CA LYS A 243 16.78 -30.04 13.27
C LYS A 243 16.70 -30.02 14.80
N ASP A 244 17.59 -29.24 15.44
CA ASP A 244 17.69 -29.11 16.88
C ASP A 244 16.83 -27.97 17.48
N PHE A 245 16.08 -27.25 16.63
CA PHE A 245 15.20 -26.17 17.08
C PHE A 245 13.91 -26.74 17.67
N LYS A 246 13.77 -26.60 18.98
CA LYS A 246 12.58 -27.05 19.73
C LYS A 246 11.53 -25.93 19.81
N HIS A 247 10.27 -26.27 19.64
CA HIS A 247 9.13 -25.37 19.81
C HIS A 247 7.89 -26.15 20.21
N GLY A 248 6.73 -25.52 20.43
CA GLY A 248 5.53 -26.16 20.95
C GLY A 248 5.05 -27.42 20.21
N TYR A 249 5.43 -27.61 18.95
CA TYR A 249 5.05 -28.76 18.11
C TYR A 249 6.23 -29.65 17.75
N ARG A 250 7.46 -29.28 18.06
CA ARG A 250 8.68 -30.07 17.83
C ARG A 250 9.46 -30.18 19.13
N LYS A 251 9.46 -31.41 19.73
CA LYS A 251 10.15 -31.75 21.00
C LYS A 251 11.62 -32.11 20.78
#